data_f1c7cc588fc5e58df1502ffdebd362e8
#
_entry.id   f1c7cc588fc5e58df1502ffdebd362e8
#
_cell.length_a   1.000
_cell.length_b   1.000
_cell.length_c   1.000
_cell.angle_alpha   90.00
_cell.angle_beta   90.00
_cell.angle_gamma   90.00
#
_symmetry.space_group_name_H-M   'P 1'
#
loop_
_entity.id
_entity.type
_entity.pdbx_description
1 polymer ?
#
loop_
_entity_poly.entity_id
_entity_poly.type
_entity_poly.pdbx_seq_one_letter_code
_entity_poly.pdbx_strand_id
1 'polypeptide(L)'
;FASDMDIPVLAEKRFLNIPSTNSSSFIHEVLKICLDHQIIEIYPLLPDEIVELSKSRQLFEGFDIKLVIPSIKWIETRLNDLPFLSSNLFVLIDGTVCAGNTTKESTLLFNEKNGVFQWELKNNQLIFGSFIV
;
A
#
# COMPACT_ATOMS: atom_id res chain seq x y z
N PHE A 1 3.51 -7.72 7.26
CA PHE A 1 2.41 -8.69 7.28
C PHE A 1 2.31 -9.39 5.95
N ALA A 2 2.14 -10.70 5.99
CA ALA A 2 1.77 -11.47 4.83
C ALA A 2 0.26 -11.55 4.73
N SER A 3 -0.24 -11.50 3.51
CA SER A 3 -1.62 -11.84 3.21
C SER A 3 -1.87 -13.34 3.43
N ASP A 4 -3.08 -13.78 3.20
CA ASP A 4 -3.59 -15.15 3.36
C ASP A 4 -2.87 -16.25 2.56
N MET A 5 -1.74 -15.95 1.95
CA MET A 5 -0.91 -16.92 1.23
C MET A 5 -0.10 -17.80 2.20
N ASP A 6 0.36 -18.93 1.73
CA ASP A 6 1.16 -19.86 2.53
C ASP A 6 2.32 -19.17 3.26
N ILE A 7 2.27 -19.24 4.57
CA ILE A 7 3.30 -18.64 5.42
C ILE A 7 4.50 -19.59 5.49
N PRO A 8 5.72 -19.13 5.18
CA PRO A 8 6.90 -19.95 5.37
C PRO A 8 7.08 -20.34 6.84
N VAL A 9 7.27 -21.62 7.13
CA VAL A 9 7.41 -22.15 8.50
C VAL A 9 8.51 -21.42 9.29
N LEU A 10 9.59 -21.04 8.65
CA LEU A 10 10.71 -20.33 9.29
C LEU A 10 10.40 -18.87 9.64
N ALA A 11 9.28 -18.33 9.15
CA ALA A 11 8.91 -16.94 9.31
C ALA A 11 7.67 -16.75 10.22
N GLU A 12 7.17 -17.77 10.88
CA GLU A 12 5.94 -17.76 11.68
C GLU A 12 5.85 -16.60 12.69
N LYS A 13 6.97 -16.21 13.26
CA LYS A 13 7.00 -15.09 14.21
C LYS A 13 6.81 -13.71 13.59
N ARG A 14 6.93 -13.59 12.26
CA ARG A 14 6.88 -12.33 11.52
C ARG A 14 5.69 -12.23 10.60
N PHE A 15 4.93 -13.31 10.44
CA PHE A 15 3.79 -13.37 9.52
C PHE A 15 2.54 -13.74 10.28
N LEU A 16 1.45 -13.10 9.88
CA LEU A 16 0.12 -13.34 10.43
C LEU A 16 -0.83 -13.62 9.28
N ASN A 17 -1.75 -14.54 9.49
CA ASN A 17 -2.79 -14.81 8.50
C ASN A 17 -3.79 -13.66 8.47
N ILE A 18 -4.03 -13.16 7.28
CA ILE A 18 -5.03 -12.14 7.01
C ILE A 18 -6.07 -12.76 6.08
N PRO A 19 -7.38 -12.57 6.33
CA PRO A 19 -8.41 -13.10 5.46
C PRO A 19 -8.36 -12.46 4.07
N SER A 20 -8.95 -13.12 3.08
CA SER A 20 -9.10 -12.59 1.73
C SER A 20 -9.89 -11.28 1.74
N THR A 21 -9.53 -10.36 0.85
CA THR A 21 -10.26 -9.10 0.63
C THR A 21 -11.72 -9.30 0.24
N ASN A 22 -12.06 -10.47 -0.32
CA ASN A 22 -13.43 -10.86 -0.65
C ASN A 22 -14.26 -11.26 0.57
N SER A 23 -13.63 -11.47 1.72
CA SER A 23 -14.34 -11.78 2.96
C SER A 23 -15.01 -10.53 3.51
N SER A 24 -16.26 -10.66 3.95
CA SER A 24 -16.98 -9.58 4.63
C SER A 24 -16.34 -9.17 5.96
N SER A 25 -15.49 -10.01 6.53
CA SER A 25 -14.77 -9.75 7.79
C SER A 25 -13.37 -9.18 7.60
N PHE A 26 -12.92 -8.95 6.36
CA PHE A 26 -11.55 -8.52 6.07
C PHE A 26 -11.11 -7.30 6.90
N ILE A 27 -11.89 -6.22 6.85
CA ILE A 27 -11.56 -4.97 7.56
C ILE A 27 -11.53 -5.19 9.08
N HIS A 28 -12.49 -5.91 9.63
CA HIS A 28 -12.54 -6.19 11.07
C HIS A 28 -11.37 -7.05 11.54
N GLU A 29 -11.00 -8.05 10.77
CA GLU A 29 -9.88 -8.94 11.10
C GLU A 29 -8.55 -8.19 11.01
N VAL A 30 -8.34 -7.37 9.98
CA VAL A 30 -7.14 -6.55 9.86
C VAL A 30 -7.04 -5.56 11.03
N LEU A 31 -8.14 -4.88 11.36
CA LEU A 31 -8.18 -3.95 12.49
C LEU A 31 -7.88 -4.67 13.81
N LYS A 32 -8.48 -5.83 14.04
CA LYS A 32 -8.23 -6.65 15.22
C LYS A 32 -6.76 -7.03 15.35
N ILE A 33 -6.16 -7.51 14.27
CA ILE A 33 -4.72 -7.85 14.23
C ILE A 33 -3.88 -6.63 14.59
N CYS A 34 -4.19 -5.48 14.04
CA CYS A 34 -3.47 -4.25 14.36
C CYS A 34 -3.55 -3.89 15.84
N LEU A 35 -4.72 -3.99 16.43
CA LEU A 35 -4.92 -3.69 17.85
C LEU A 35 -4.25 -4.73 18.76
N ASP A 36 -4.37 -6.01 18.44
CA ASP A 36 -3.77 -7.10 19.22
C ASP A 36 -2.24 -7.06 19.21
N HIS A 37 -1.64 -6.59 18.12
CA HIS A 37 -0.19 -6.54 17.92
C HIS A 37 0.41 -5.14 18.00
N GLN A 38 -0.38 -4.14 18.41
CA GLN A 38 0.07 -2.75 18.55
C GLN A 38 0.67 -2.17 17.25
N ILE A 39 0.06 -2.50 16.12
CA ILE A 39 0.47 -2.01 14.82
C ILE A 39 -0.09 -0.61 14.61
N ILE A 40 0.77 0.32 14.23
CA ILE A 40 0.40 1.72 14.03
C ILE A 40 0.45 2.17 12.57
N GLU A 41 1.03 1.34 11.69
CA GLU A 41 1.13 1.65 10.26
C GLU A 41 0.89 0.39 9.43
N ILE A 42 0.18 0.54 8.32
CA ILE A 42 -0.06 -0.53 7.34
C ILE A 42 0.39 -0.06 5.96
N TYR A 43 1.14 -0.90 5.27
CA TYR A 43 1.64 -0.68 3.92
C TYR A 43 1.05 -1.75 2.99
N PRO A 44 -0.19 -1.58 2.50
CA PRO A 44 -0.75 -2.56 1.58
C PRO A 44 -0.06 -2.49 0.23
N LEU A 45 0.19 -3.63 -0.37
CA LEU A 45 0.90 -3.76 -1.64
C LEU A 45 0.04 -4.32 -2.76
N LEU A 46 -1.03 -5.04 -2.43
CA LEU A 46 -1.92 -5.62 -3.41
C LEU A 46 -3.05 -4.66 -3.78
N PRO A 47 -3.45 -4.62 -5.06
CA PRO A 47 -4.50 -3.71 -5.51
C PRO A 47 -5.80 -3.82 -4.72
N ASP A 48 -6.28 -5.02 -4.49
CA ASP A 48 -7.53 -5.26 -3.78
C ASP A 48 -7.46 -4.81 -2.32
N GLU A 49 -6.31 -5.03 -1.67
CA GLU A 49 -6.08 -4.55 -0.29
C GLU A 49 -6.10 -3.03 -0.22
N ILE A 50 -5.44 -2.36 -1.16
CA ILE A 50 -5.40 -0.90 -1.23
C ILE A 50 -6.82 -0.35 -1.40
N VAL A 51 -7.61 -0.93 -2.30
CA VAL A 51 -8.99 -0.51 -2.54
C VAL A 51 -9.87 -0.71 -1.31
N GLU A 52 -9.85 -1.90 -0.71
CA GLU A 52 -10.69 -2.20 0.45
C GLU A 52 -10.31 -1.36 1.67
N LEU A 53 -9.02 -1.24 1.96
CA LEU A 53 -8.56 -0.40 3.08
C LEU A 53 -8.86 1.08 2.86
N SER A 54 -8.80 1.58 1.61
CA SER A 54 -9.12 2.97 1.32
C SER A 54 -10.54 3.35 1.69
N LYS A 55 -11.48 2.43 1.55
CA LYS A 55 -12.89 2.63 1.93
C LYS A 55 -13.09 2.78 3.44
N SER A 56 -12.17 2.26 4.24
CA SER A 56 -12.24 2.25 5.70
C SER A 56 -11.17 3.13 6.36
N ARG A 57 -10.61 4.08 5.62
CA ARG A 57 -9.53 4.97 6.11
C ARG A 57 -9.88 5.63 7.43
N GLN A 58 -11.07 6.21 7.55
CA GLN A 58 -11.50 6.90 8.77
C GLN A 58 -11.58 5.96 9.98
N LEU A 59 -11.96 4.71 9.78
CA LEU A 59 -12.03 3.73 10.84
C LEU A 59 -10.64 3.49 11.44
N PHE A 60 -9.63 3.27 10.61
CA PHE A 60 -8.26 3.05 11.07
C PHE A 60 -7.66 4.30 11.70
N GLU A 61 -7.90 5.46 11.12
CA GLU A 61 -7.47 6.74 11.70
C GLU A 61 -8.05 6.97 13.10
N GLY A 62 -9.29 6.55 13.34
CA GLY A 62 -9.94 6.61 14.64
C GLY A 62 -9.25 5.77 15.73
N PHE A 63 -8.45 4.78 15.34
CA PHE A 63 -7.62 3.96 16.23
C PHE A 63 -6.13 4.32 16.16
N ASP A 64 -5.79 5.48 15.61
CA ASP A 64 -4.42 5.94 15.43
C ASP A 64 -3.55 4.98 14.58
N ILE A 65 -4.19 4.28 13.65
CA ILE A 65 -3.51 3.40 12.69
C ILE A 65 -3.43 4.13 11.35
N LYS A 66 -2.20 4.34 10.89
CA LYS A 66 -1.95 4.99 9.61
C LYS A 66 -1.98 3.99 8.46
N LEU A 67 -2.81 4.26 7.48
CA LEU A 67 -2.78 3.56 6.20
C LEU A 67 -1.87 4.32 5.23
N VAL A 68 -0.77 3.71 4.84
CA VAL A 68 0.17 4.32 3.88
C VAL A 68 -0.29 3.94 2.48
N ILE A 69 -1.33 4.63 2.03
CA ILE A 69 -1.99 4.43 0.74
C ILE A 69 -2.22 5.76 0.05
N PRO A 70 -2.31 5.76 -1.30
CA PRO A 70 -2.60 6.97 -2.06
C PRO A 70 -3.99 7.55 -1.75
N SER A 71 -4.26 8.74 -2.26
CA SER A 71 -5.58 9.34 -2.19
C SER A 71 -6.61 8.49 -2.96
N ILE A 72 -7.87 8.60 -2.58
CA ILE A 72 -8.98 7.93 -3.27
C ILE A 72 -8.98 8.30 -4.77
N LYS A 73 -8.75 9.57 -5.07
CA LYS A 73 -8.67 10.04 -6.46
C LYS A 73 -7.59 9.33 -7.27
N TRP A 74 -6.41 9.14 -6.70
CA TRP A 74 -5.34 8.37 -7.33
C TRP A 74 -5.77 6.92 -7.59
N ILE A 75 -6.30 6.28 -6.55
CA ILE A 75 -6.75 4.89 -6.63
C ILE A 75 -7.80 4.73 -7.73
N GLU A 76 -8.83 5.58 -7.74
CA GLU A 76 -9.91 5.52 -8.74
C GLU A 76 -9.41 5.71 -10.17
N THR A 77 -8.47 6.61 -10.38
CA THR A 77 -7.91 6.85 -11.71
C THR A 77 -7.03 5.72 -12.21
N ARG A 78 -6.53 4.85 -11.30
CA ARG A 78 -5.59 3.77 -11.61
C ARG A 78 -6.18 2.36 -11.56
N LEU A 79 -7.45 2.22 -11.19
CA LEU A 79 -8.11 0.90 -11.07
C LEU A 79 -8.08 0.07 -12.35
N ASN A 80 -8.11 0.73 -13.51
CA ASN A 80 -8.15 0.08 -14.81
C ASN A 80 -6.79 0.09 -15.51
N ASP A 81 -5.76 0.63 -14.87
CA ASP A 81 -4.43 0.63 -15.47
C ASP A 81 -3.86 -0.79 -15.48
N LEU A 82 -3.16 -1.12 -16.54
CA LEU A 82 -2.40 -2.37 -16.59
C LEU A 82 -1.26 -2.27 -15.57
N PRO A 83 -1.08 -3.28 -14.72
CA PRO A 83 0.05 -3.31 -13.82
C PRO A 83 1.35 -3.34 -14.60
N PHE A 84 2.32 -2.55 -14.19
CA PHE A 84 3.67 -2.66 -14.72
C PHE A 84 4.63 -2.97 -13.58
N LEU A 85 5.66 -3.72 -13.91
CA LEU A 85 6.71 -4.04 -12.96
C LEU A 85 7.91 -3.12 -13.24
N SER A 86 8.30 -2.40 -12.22
CA SER A 86 9.53 -1.62 -12.24
C SER A 86 10.39 -1.97 -11.04
N SER A 87 11.70 -1.98 -11.21
CA SER A 87 12.65 -2.09 -10.11
C SER A 87 12.77 -0.80 -9.30
N ASN A 88 12.19 0.28 -9.78
CA ASN A 88 12.22 1.58 -9.12
C ASN A 88 11.00 1.73 -8.23
N LEU A 89 11.20 1.49 -6.94
CA LEU A 89 10.17 1.61 -5.91
C LEU A 89 10.53 2.72 -4.93
N PHE A 90 9.52 3.41 -4.42
CA PHE A 90 9.71 4.34 -3.32
C PHE A 90 8.47 4.39 -2.43
N VAL A 91 8.69 4.78 -1.18
CA VAL A 91 7.64 4.92 -0.17
C VAL A 91 7.55 6.37 0.24
N LEU A 92 6.34 6.93 0.17
CA LEU A 92 6.04 8.26 0.70
C LEU A 92 5.23 8.15 1.99
N ILE A 93 5.64 8.92 2.98
CA ILE A 93 4.87 9.15 4.20
C ILE A 93 4.83 10.66 4.44
N ASP A 94 3.62 11.23 4.44
CA ASP A 94 3.37 12.66 4.59
C ASP A 94 4.21 13.53 3.62
N GLY A 95 4.37 13.05 2.40
CA GLY A 95 5.11 13.73 1.35
C GLY A 95 6.63 13.56 1.40
N THR A 96 7.14 12.79 2.36
CA THR A 96 8.57 12.51 2.51
C THR A 96 8.91 11.13 2.00
N VAL A 97 9.96 11.00 1.20
CA VAL A 97 10.48 9.72 0.75
C VAL A 97 11.18 9.03 1.92
N CYS A 98 10.61 7.93 2.39
CA CYS A 98 11.12 7.18 3.53
C CYS A 98 11.99 6.00 3.13
N ALA A 99 11.82 5.49 1.92
CA ALA A 99 12.58 4.35 1.41
C ALA A 99 12.53 4.33 -0.12
N GLY A 100 13.45 3.61 -0.72
CA GLY A 100 13.45 3.29 -2.15
C GLY A 100 14.26 4.23 -3.02
N ASN A 101 14.09 4.05 -4.33
CA ASN A 101 14.81 4.77 -5.37
C ASN A 101 13.94 5.87 -5.96
N THR A 102 14.42 7.10 -5.93
CA THR A 102 13.74 8.22 -6.56
C THR A 102 14.75 9.22 -7.10
N THR A 103 14.34 10.02 -8.07
CA THR A 103 15.07 11.18 -8.55
C THR A 103 14.36 12.45 -8.07
N LYS A 104 15.05 13.59 -8.02
CA LYS A 104 14.41 14.87 -7.69
C LYS A 104 13.24 15.19 -8.62
N GLU A 105 13.38 14.87 -9.89
CA GLU A 105 12.34 15.11 -10.90
C GLU A 105 11.11 14.24 -10.67
N SER A 106 11.30 12.97 -10.29
CA SER A 106 10.18 12.06 -10.02
C SER A 106 9.34 12.51 -8.82
N THR A 107 9.96 13.04 -7.78
CA THR A 107 9.24 13.53 -6.60
C THR A 107 8.54 14.86 -6.83
N LEU A 108 9.11 15.74 -7.65
CA LEU A 108 8.52 17.06 -7.94
C LEU A 108 7.25 16.97 -8.80
N LEU A 109 7.15 15.95 -9.64
CA LEU A 109 5.98 15.73 -10.52
C LEU A 109 4.86 14.91 -9.86
N PHE A 110 5.08 14.46 -8.64
CA PHE A 110 4.21 13.53 -7.96
C PHE A 110 3.46 14.21 -6.82
N ASN A 111 2.13 14.29 -6.93
CA ASN A 111 1.28 15.04 -5.99
C ASN A 111 0.76 14.21 -4.81
N GLU A 112 1.06 12.92 -4.77
CA GLU A 112 0.63 12.06 -3.67
C GLU A 112 1.55 12.23 -2.45
N LYS A 113 0.99 11.98 -1.26
CA LYS A 113 1.72 12.14 0.00
C LYS A 113 2.02 10.82 0.70
N ASN A 114 1.23 9.81 0.46
CA ASN A 114 1.36 8.52 1.13
C ASN A 114 1.19 7.38 0.15
N GLY A 115 1.97 6.34 0.29
CA GLY A 115 1.84 5.12 -0.47
C GLY A 115 3.16 4.49 -0.84
N VAL A 116 3.07 3.30 -1.45
CA VAL A 116 4.17 2.60 -2.07
C VAL A 116 3.99 2.70 -3.58
N PHE A 117 4.98 3.25 -4.27
CA PHE A 117 4.87 3.59 -5.67
C PHE A 117 5.99 2.98 -6.49
N GLN A 118 5.68 2.72 -7.74
CA GLN A 118 6.65 2.36 -8.78
C GLN A 118 6.76 3.52 -9.77
N TRP A 119 7.93 3.67 -10.36
CA TRP A 119 8.09 4.62 -11.45
C TRP A 119 8.99 4.06 -12.54
N GLU A 120 8.75 4.51 -13.75
CA GLU A 120 9.51 4.13 -14.93
C GLU A 120 9.63 5.33 -15.87
N LEU A 121 10.78 5.46 -16.50
CA LEU A 121 10.99 6.42 -17.57
C LEU A 121 10.74 5.72 -18.90
N LYS A 122 9.68 6.13 -19.60
CA LYS A 122 9.29 5.54 -20.88
C LYS A 122 9.07 6.65 -21.90
N ASN A 123 9.80 6.61 -23.03
CA ASN A 123 9.75 7.66 -24.05
C ASN A 123 9.94 9.08 -23.48
N ASN A 124 10.91 9.26 -22.57
CA ASN A 124 11.17 10.50 -21.85
C ASN A 124 10.00 11.00 -20.97
N GLN A 125 9.03 10.13 -20.67
CA GLN A 125 7.94 10.44 -19.73
C GLN A 125 8.04 9.56 -18.50
N LEU A 126 7.84 10.19 -17.32
CA LEU A 126 7.74 9.48 -16.06
C LEU A 126 6.35 8.88 -15.91
N ILE A 127 6.30 7.58 -15.70
CA ILE A 127 5.07 6.83 -15.44
C ILE A 127 5.12 6.32 -14.01
N PHE A 128 4.02 6.52 -13.28
CA PHE A 128 3.90 6.08 -11.89
C PHE A 128 2.81 5.03 -11.75
N GLY A 129 3.03 4.07 -10.87
CA GLY A 129 2.04 3.09 -10.46
C GLY A 129 2.13 2.86 -8.96
N SER A 130 1.02 2.56 -8.34
CA SER A 130 0.95 2.24 -6.91
C SER A 130 0.73 0.77 -6.64
N PHE A 131 0.35 0.00 -7.64
CA PHE A 131 0.04 -1.40 -7.47
C PHE A 131 1.26 -2.24 -7.81
N ILE A 132 1.72 -3.00 -6.82
CA ILE A 132 2.81 -3.94 -6.95
C ILE A 132 2.20 -5.33 -7.17
N VAL A 133 2.63 -5.96 -8.22
CA VAL A 133 2.15 -7.31 -8.55
C VAL A 133 3.04 -8.37 -7.93
#